data_06cd67cca5e5c686c71f7a84a84020d5
#
_entry.id   06cd67cca5e5c686c71f7a84a84020d5
#
_cell.length_a   1.000
_cell.length_b   1.000
_cell.length_c   1.000
_cell.angle_alpha   90.00
_cell.angle_beta   90.00
_cell.angle_gamma   90.00
#
_symmetry.space_group_name_H-M   'P 1'
#
loop_
_entity.id
_entity.type
_entity.pdbx_description
1 polymer ?
#
loop_
_entity_poly.entity_id
_entity_poly.type
_entity_poly.pdbx_seq_one_letter_code
_entity_poly.pdbx_strand_id
1 'polypeptide(L)'
;DFLEANADAAIRAQLPSLGETLTGQFDPQVHSGRKGHPPEVVRQLTELGDNLTRGPKWHDALGAFNGVERSTALDLLGFGRQVIFSSFCARLIFAAASLELRYGAASAHNRAMAAFSGHDPRLIGVAMVPLDDPDRALLEIAAADELGLGAVWIAADAPGGRSPGHPLHDPIWASLAERQLPFILHVGSAPLAIDDEWMNDGR
;
A
#
# COMPACT_ATOMS: atom_id res chain seq x y z
N ASP A 1 1.93 -4.66 -14.77
CA ASP A 1 2.15 -4.30 -13.37
C ASP A 1 0.80 -4.08 -12.68
N PHE A 2 0.75 -4.22 -11.35
CA PHE A 2 -0.51 -4.13 -10.60
C PHE A 2 -1.11 -2.73 -10.64
N LEU A 3 -0.29 -1.69 -10.56
CA LEU A 3 -0.76 -0.30 -10.67
C LEU A 3 -1.33 -0.01 -12.05
N GLU A 4 -0.64 -0.39 -13.11
CA GLU A 4 -1.11 -0.19 -14.49
C GLU A 4 -2.45 -0.89 -14.74
N ALA A 5 -2.59 -2.13 -14.26
CA ALA A 5 -3.81 -2.91 -14.44
C ALA A 5 -5.03 -2.28 -13.73
N ASN A 6 -4.79 -1.52 -12.66
CA ASN A 6 -5.83 -0.92 -11.82
C ASN A 6 -5.94 0.61 -11.97
N ALA A 7 -5.07 1.25 -12.77
CA ALA A 7 -5.08 2.68 -13.00
C ALA A 7 -6.06 3.08 -14.11
N ASP A 8 -6.71 4.23 -13.94
CA ASP A 8 -7.47 4.87 -15.00
C ASP A 8 -6.54 5.31 -16.14
N ALA A 9 -7.07 5.49 -17.36
CA ALA A 9 -6.26 5.73 -18.55
C ALA A 9 -5.31 6.95 -18.43
N ALA A 10 -5.80 8.04 -17.83
CA ALA A 10 -5.01 9.27 -17.64
C ALA A 10 -3.87 9.08 -16.64
N ILE A 11 -4.12 8.33 -15.57
CA ILE A 11 -3.12 7.99 -14.55
C ILE A 11 -2.13 6.97 -15.10
N ARG A 12 -2.61 5.96 -15.82
CA ARG A 12 -1.76 4.93 -16.44
C ARG A 12 -0.69 5.53 -17.35
N ALA A 13 -1.04 6.56 -18.13
CA ALA A 13 -0.11 7.26 -18.98
C ALA A 13 1.02 7.98 -18.22
N GLN A 14 0.80 8.32 -16.94
CA GLN A 14 1.75 9.04 -16.09
C GLN A 14 2.56 8.11 -15.16
N LEU A 15 2.15 6.85 -14.96
CA LEU A 15 2.84 5.91 -14.07
C LEU A 15 4.34 5.71 -14.39
N PRO A 16 4.81 5.71 -15.64
CA PRO A 16 6.23 5.62 -15.94
C PRO A 16 7.06 6.71 -15.27
N SER A 17 6.53 7.92 -15.13
CA SER A 17 7.22 9.04 -14.45
C SER A 17 7.43 8.79 -12.95
N LEU A 18 6.60 7.96 -12.31
CA LEU A 18 6.82 7.52 -10.94
C LEU A 18 8.04 6.60 -10.83
N GLY A 19 8.25 5.72 -11.82
CA GLY A 19 9.40 4.81 -11.88
C GLY A 19 10.73 5.54 -12.06
N GLU A 20 10.74 6.63 -12.82
CA GLU A 20 11.95 7.43 -13.10
C GLU A 20 12.51 8.09 -11.82
N THR A 21 11.67 8.41 -10.84
CA THR A 21 12.07 8.97 -9.55
C THR A 21 12.81 7.99 -8.65
N LEU A 22 12.78 6.70 -8.96
CA LEU A 22 13.43 5.63 -8.19
C LEU A 22 14.67 5.05 -8.88
N THR A 23 15.25 5.76 -9.85
CA THR A 23 16.45 5.30 -10.55
C THR A 23 17.54 4.86 -9.58
N GLY A 24 17.93 3.58 -9.67
CA GLY A 24 18.99 2.96 -8.88
C GLY A 24 18.58 2.02 -7.76
N GLN A 25 17.29 1.92 -7.41
CA GLN A 25 16.81 1.00 -6.37
C GLN A 25 15.88 -0.11 -6.90
N PHE A 26 15.54 -0.11 -8.18
CA PHE A 26 14.62 -1.07 -8.77
C PHE A 26 15.29 -1.87 -9.88
N ASP A 27 15.29 -3.19 -9.70
CA ASP A 27 15.56 -4.12 -10.79
C ASP A 27 14.34 -4.11 -11.72
N PRO A 28 14.49 -3.73 -13.01
CA PRO A 28 13.41 -3.77 -13.99
C PRO A 28 12.74 -5.14 -14.12
N GLN A 29 13.45 -6.22 -13.79
CA GLN A 29 12.91 -7.58 -13.79
C GLN A 29 11.87 -7.80 -12.70
N VAL A 30 11.95 -7.09 -11.59
CA VAL A 30 10.94 -7.12 -10.51
C VAL A 30 9.63 -6.49 -10.97
N HIS A 31 9.69 -5.51 -11.88
CA HIS A 31 8.52 -4.78 -12.38
C HIS A 31 7.84 -5.46 -13.57
N SER A 32 8.45 -6.49 -14.17
CA SER A 32 7.93 -7.18 -15.35
C SER A 32 6.72 -8.09 -15.07
N GLY A 33 5.81 -7.65 -14.21
CA GLY A 33 4.47 -8.24 -14.12
C GLY A 33 4.41 -9.64 -13.50
N ARG A 34 5.25 -9.92 -12.51
CA ARG A 34 5.14 -11.17 -11.75
C ARG A 34 3.76 -11.27 -11.10
N LYS A 35 2.97 -12.23 -11.55
CA LYS A 35 1.65 -12.55 -11.01
C LYS A 35 1.66 -13.72 -10.02
N GLY A 36 2.84 -14.23 -9.70
CA GLY A 36 3.06 -15.41 -8.86
C GLY A 36 4.24 -16.24 -9.35
N HIS A 37 4.45 -17.39 -8.71
CA HIS A 37 5.50 -18.33 -9.07
C HIS A 37 4.96 -19.42 -10.03
N PRO A 38 5.83 -20.05 -10.83
CA PRO A 38 5.49 -21.28 -11.52
C PRO A 38 5.09 -22.39 -10.53
N PRO A 39 4.18 -23.32 -10.90
CA PRO A 39 3.67 -24.36 -9.99
C PRO A 39 4.75 -25.21 -9.31
N GLU A 40 5.84 -25.52 -10.02
CA GLU A 40 6.97 -26.28 -9.49
C GLU A 40 7.72 -25.51 -8.41
N VAL A 41 7.84 -24.17 -8.54
CA VAL A 41 8.47 -23.31 -7.53
C VAL A 41 7.56 -23.18 -6.30
N VAL A 42 6.25 -23.02 -6.49
CA VAL A 42 5.27 -23.02 -5.39
C VAL A 42 5.39 -24.31 -4.58
N ARG A 43 5.46 -25.46 -5.26
CA ARG A 43 5.63 -26.75 -4.59
C ARG A 43 6.91 -26.83 -3.78
N GLN A 44 8.06 -26.41 -4.36
CA GLN A 44 9.35 -26.40 -3.67
C GLN A 44 9.34 -25.48 -2.44
N LEU A 45 8.72 -24.30 -2.56
CA LEU A 45 8.60 -23.37 -1.43
C LEU A 45 7.66 -23.91 -0.34
N THR A 46 6.60 -24.60 -0.74
CA THR A 46 5.66 -25.24 0.20
C THR A 46 6.31 -26.38 0.97
N GLU A 47 7.23 -27.14 0.35
CA GLU A 47 8.00 -28.21 1.00
C GLU A 47 8.93 -27.70 2.11
N LEU A 48 9.23 -26.41 2.17
CA LEU A 48 9.98 -25.81 3.27
C LEU A 48 9.19 -25.79 4.60
N GLY A 49 7.86 -25.85 4.55
CA GLY A 49 7.00 -25.81 5.73
C GLY A 49 7.27 -24.56 6.59
N ASP A 50 7.42 -24.74 7.89
CA ASP A 50 7.74 -23.67 8.85
C ASP A 50 9.13 -23.03 8.63
N ASN A 51 10.02 -23.68 7.88
CA ASN A 51 11.30 -23.11 7.45
C ASN A 51 11.15 -22.09 6.30
N LEU A 52 9.95 -21.79 5.84
CA LEU A 52 9.70 -20.78 4.79
C LEU A 52 10.36 -19.43 5.11
N THR A 53 10.46 -19.06 6.40
CA THR A 53 11.15 -17.86 6.85
C THR A 53 12.66 -17.84 6.57
N ARG A 54 13.27 -18.99 6.28
CA ARG A 54 14.68 -19.17 5.88
C ARG A 54 14.83 -19.31 4.37
N GLY A 55 13.73 -19.43 3.65
CA GLY A 55 13.67 -19.55 2.19
C GLY A 55 13.92 -18.22 1.46
N PRO A 56 13.58 -18.15 0.17
CA PRO A 56 13.69 -16.93 -0.64
C PRO A 56 12.98 -15.73 -0.02
N LYS A 57 13.51 -14.54 -0.29
CA LYS A 57 13.05 -13.27 0.28
C LYS A 57 12.60 -12.30 -0.82
N TRP A 58 12.02 -11.20 -0.38
CA TRP A 58 11.61 -10.11 -1.25
C TRP A 58 10.63 -10.58 -2.33
N HIS A 59 10.95 -10.32 -3.59
CA HIS A 59 10.14 -10.68 -4.75
C HIS A 59 10.10 -12.18 -5.05
N ASP A 60 11.02 -12.97 -4.51
CA ASP A 60 11.05 -14.43 -4.65
C ASP A 60 10.39 -15.15 -3.46
N ALA A 61 9.87 -14.42 -2.49
CA ALA A 61 9.15 -15.01 -1.36
C ALA A 61 7.78 -15.53 -1.81
N LEU A 62 7.36 -16.67 -1.27
CA LEU A 62 6.02 -17.23 -1.51
C LEU A 62 4.95 -16.19 -1.15
N GLY A 63 4.09 -15.87 -2.11
CA GLY A 63 3.03 -14.89 -1.95
C GLY A 63 3.49 -13.43 -1.95
N ALA A 64 4.66 -13.12 -2.55
CA ALA A 64 5.09 -11.73 -2.73
C ALA A 64 4.13 -10.93 -3.63
N PHE A 65 3.58 -11.56 -4.68
CA PHE A 65 2.72 -10.94 -5.68
C PHE A 65 1.38 -11.65 -5.91
N ASN A 66 1.12 -12.74 -5.21
CA ASN A 66 -0.06 -13.56 -5.42
C ASN A 66 -0.76 -13.84 -4.09
N GLY A 67 -2.04 -13.42 -3.97
CA GLY A 67 -2.82 -13.56 -2.75
C GLY A 67 -3.08 -15.02 -2.36
N VAL A 68 -3.25 -15.93 -3.33
CA VAL A 68 -3.44 -17.37 -3.07
C VAL A 68 -2.16 -17.98 -2.49
N GLU A 69 -1.00 -17.66 -3.08
CA GLU A 69 0.29 -18.09 -2.52
C GLU A 69 0.52 -17.50 -1.12
N ARG A 70 0.05 -16.27 -0.87
CA ARG A 70 0.15 -15.63 0.44
C ARG A 70 -0.69 -16.37 1.49
N SER A 71 -1.87 -16.83 1.13
CA SER A 71 -2.70 -17.68 2.00
C SER A 71 -1.97 -18.98 2.37
N THR A 72 -1.33 -19.62 1.39
CA THR A 72 -0.49 -20.81 1.64
C THR A 72 0.67 -20.49 2.60
N ALA A 73 1.32 -19.33 2.41
CA ALA A 73 2.40 -18.92 3.32
C ALA A 73 1.90 -18.68 4.75
N LEU A 74 0.68 -18.13 4.93
CA LEU A 74 0.06 -18.01 6.26
C LEU A 74 -0.15 -19.36 6.92
N ASP A 75 -0.65 -20.34 6.18
CA ASP A 75 -0.88 -21.69 6.69
C ASP A 75 0.43 -22.36 7.16
N LEU A 76 1.47 -22.26 6.34
CA LEU A 76 2.80 -22.83 6.66
C LEU A 76 3.46 -22.17 7.87
N LEU A 77 3.22 -20.87 8.06
CA LEU A 77 3.81 -20.10 9.17
C LEU A 77 2.91 -20.05 10.41
N GLY A 78 1.71 -20.61 10.36
CA GLY A 78 0.77 -20.63 11.47
C GLY A 78 0.18 -19.27 11.85
N PHE A 79 0.12 -18.32 10.91
CA PHE A 79 -0.46 -17.00 11.17
C PHE A 79 -1.98 -17.00 11.03
N GLY A 80 -2.67 -16.52 12.05
CA GLY A 80 -4.13 -16.37 12.03
C GLY A 80 -4.60 -15.19 11.18
N ARG A 81 -3.81 -14.10 11.10
CA ARG A 81 -4.09 -12.90 10.28
C ARG A 81 -2.78 -12.20 9.93
N GLN A 82 -2.80 -11.43 8.84
CA GLN A 82 -1.66 -10.62 8.41
C GLN A 82 -2.13 -9.29 7.83
N VAL A 83 -1.52 -8.19 8.30
CA VAL A 83 -1.66 -6.87 7.69
C VAL A 83 -0.68 -6.77 6.52
N ILE A 84 -1.18 -6.38 5.36
CA ILE A 84 -0.44 -6.39 4.09
C ILE A 84 -0.11 -4.95 3.66
N PHE A 85 1.18 -4.67 3.52
CA PHE A 85 1.71 -3.43 2.97
C PHE A 85 2.37 -3.69 1.62
N SER A 86 2.24 -2.75 0.71
CA SER A 86 3.02 -2.72 -0.53
C SER A 86 4.32 -1.93 -0.30
N SER A 87 5.43 -2.63 -0.06
CA SER A 87 6.69 -2.02 0.41
C SER A 87 7.25 -0.92 -0.50
N PHE A 88 7.02 -0.99 -1.82
CA PHE A 88 7.66 -0.09 -2.78
C PHE A 88 6.76 1.03 -3.30
N CYS A 89 5.44 0.86 -3.28
CA CYS A 89 4.52 1.83 -3.86
C CYS A 89 4.40 3.14 -3.06
N ALA A 90 4.55 3.09 -1.73
CA ALA A 90 4.30 4.23 -0.87
C ALA A 90 5.18 5.44 -1.19
N ARG A 91 6.48 5.21 -1.37
CA ARG A 91 7.41 6.29 -1.72
C ARG A 91 7.06 6.95 -3.05
N LEU A 92 6.64 6.14 -4.03
CA LEU A 92 6.22 6.63 -5.34
C LEU A 92 4.97 7.48 -5.24
N ILE A 93 3.97 6.97 -4.53
CA ILE A 93 2.65 7.58 -4.44
C ILE A 93 2.72 8.86 -3.60
N PHE A 94 3.24 8.80 -2.38
CA PHE A 94 3.27 9.96 -1.50
C PHE A 94 4.23 11.05 -1.97
N ALA A 95 5.30 10.72 -2.73
CA ALA A 95 6.21 11.70 -3.31
C ALA A 95 5.85 12.15 -4.73
N ALA A 96 4.71 11.73 -5.28
CA ALA A 96 4.28 12.12 -6.62
C ALA A 96 4.16 13.64 -6.75
N ALA A 97 4.65 14.19 -7.88
CA ALA A 97 4.83 15.62 -8.07
C ALA A 97 3.50 16.40 -8.16
N SER A 98 2.41 15.76 -8.58
CA SER A 98 1.09 16.39 -8.65
C SER A 98 0.07 15.65 -7.76
N LEU A 99 -0.89 16.40 -7.21
CA LEU A 99 -1.99 15.81 -6.45
C LEU A 99 -2.83 14.85 -7.30
N GLU A 100 -3.02 15.15 -8.58
CA GLU A 100 -3.75 14.27 -9.50
C GLU A 100 -3.09 12.90 -9.61
N LEU A 101 -1.77 12.88 -9.84
CA LEU A 101 -1.02 11.63 -9.93
C LEU A 101 -0.97 10.92 -8.58
N ARG A 102 -0.79 11.66 -7.48
CA ARG A 102 -0.73 11.13 -6.12
C ARG A 102 -2.02 10.39 -5.77
N TYR A 103 -3.19 11.02 -5.91
CA TYR A 103 -4.48 10.39 -5.62
C TYR A 103 -4.85 9.31 -6.64
N GLY A 104 -4.59 9.53 -7.92
CA GLY A 104 -4.86 8.53 -8.94
C GLY A 104 -4.03 7.26 -8.78
N ALA A 105 -2.77 7.38 -8.39
CA ALA A 105 -1.90 6.23 -8.10
C ALA A 105 -2.29 5.56 -6.77
N ALA A 106 -2.71 6.32 -5.74
CA ALA A 106 -3.24 5.76 -4.50
C ALA A 106 -4.50 4.94 -4.75
N SER A 107 -5.45 5.45 -5.53
CA SER A 107 -6.67 4.74 -5.90
C SER A 107 -6.38 3.47 -6.70
N ALA A 108 -5.44 3.51 -7.65
CA ALA A 108 -4.99 2.32 -8.38
C ALA A 108 -4.36 1.28 -7.45
N HIS A 109 -3.52 1.72 -6.50
CA HIS A 109 -2.94 0.87 -5.46
C HIS A 109 -4.03 0.21 -4.61
N ASN A 110 -5.01 0.97 -4.16
CA ASN A 110 -6.06 0.48 -3.27
C ASN A 110 -6.92 -0.60 -3.94
N ARG A 111 -7.27 -0.41 -5.22
CA ARG A 111 -7.93 -1.45 -6.02
C ARG A 111 -7.06 -2.71 -6.18
N ALA A 112 -5.76 -2.54 -6.44
CA ALA A 112 -4.82 -3.65 -6.55
C ALA A 112 -4.65 -4.40 -5.21
N MET A 113 -4.58 -3.68 -4.10
CA MET A 113 -4.48 -4.24 -2.76
C MET A 113 -5.74 -5.02 -2.38
N ALA A 114 -6.92 -4.49 -2.69
CA ALA A 114 -8.18 -5.18 -2.49
C ALA A 114 -8.25 -6.50 -3.30
N ALA A 115 -7.82 -6.47 -4.56
CA ALA A 115 -7.74 -7.67 -5.38
C ALA A 115 -6.75 -8.70 -4.81
N PHE A 116 -5.63 -8.25 -4.26
CA PHE A 116 -4.64 -9.14 -3.62
C PHE A 116 -5.16 -9.74 -2.31
N SER A 117 -5.69 -8.92 -1.41
CA SER A 117 -6.15 -9.36 -0.08
C SER A 117 -7.50 -10.08 -0.11
N GLY A 118 -8.34 -9.84 -1.11
CA GLY A 118 -9.66 -10.43 -1.24
C GLY A 118 -9.68 -11.96 -1.44
N HIS A 119 -8.53 -12.60 -1.63
CA HIS A 119 -8.43 -14.05 -1.76
C HIS A 119 -8.61 -14.79 -0.41
N ASP A 120 -8.33 -14.14 0.70
CA ASP A 120 -8.39 -14.77 2.02
C ASP A 120 -8.73 -13.72 3.08
N PRO A 121 -9.79 -13.91 3.91
CA PRO A 121 -10.19 -12.94 4.93
C PRO A 121 -9.17 -12.74 6.05
N ARG A 122 -8.12 -13.56 6.11
CA ARG A 122 -6.98 -13.37 7.01
C ARG A 122 -5.99 -12.31 6.51
N LEU A 123 -6.04 -11.96 5.22
CA LEU A 123 -5.23 -10.93 4.60
C LEU A 123 -5.91 -9.58 4.76
N ILE A 124 -5.36 -8.73 5.60
CA ILE A 124 -5.88 -7.38 5.87
C ILE A 124 -5.11 -6.39 4.99
N GLY A 125 -5.68 -6.02 3.86
CA GLY A 125 -5.08 -5.05 2.95
C GLY A 125 -5.09 -3.64 3.53
N VAL A 126 -3.99 -2.89 3.34
CA VAL A 126 -3.86 -1.51 3.79
C VAL A 126 -4.00 -0.56 2.60
N ALA A 127 -4.94 0.37 2.69
CA ALA A 127 -5.10 1.45 1.71
C ALA A 127 -3.99 2.50 1.87
N MET A 128 -3.63 3.17 0.79
CA MET A 128 -2.85 4.42 0.85
C MET A 128 -3.78 5.60 0.63
N VAL A 129 -3.73 6.58 1.55
CA VAL A 129 -4.55 7.79 1.46
C VAL A 129 -3.67 9.02 1.71
N PRO A 130 -3.38 9.81 0.65
CA PRO A 130 -2.80 11.14 0.83
C PRO A 130 -3.77 12.07 1.56
N LEU A 131 -3.26 12.92 2.44
CA LEU A 131 -4.08 13.87 3.21
C LEU A 131 -3.96 15.31 2.74
N ASP A 132 -3.26 15.58 1.66
CA ASP A 132 -2.97 16.94 1.17
C ASP A 132 -4.22 17.73 0.75
N ASP A 133 -5.25 17.03 0.28
CA ASP A 133 -6.55 17.56 -0.11
C ASP A 133 -7.63 16.81 0.69
N PRO A 134 -8.24 17.46 1.71
CA PRO A 134 -9.20 16.79 2.59
C PRO A 134 -10.43 16.20 1.86
N ASP A 135 -10.95 16.87 0.84
CA ASP A 135 -12.11 16.37 0.11
C ASP A 135 -11.78 15.10 -0.66
N ARG A 136 -10.62 15.06 -1.33
CA ARG A 136 -10.13 13.86 -2.00
C ARG A 136 -9.79 12.74 -1.03
N ALA A 137 -9.20 13.08 0.11
CA ALA A 137 -8.91 12.10 1.16
C ALA A 137 -10.17 11.41 1.68
N LEU A 138 -11.26 12.16 1.90
CA LEU A 138 -12.55 11.61 2.30
C LEU A 138 -13.13 10.65 1.27
N LEU A 139 -13.04 10.99 0.00
CA LEU A 139 -13.49 10.11 -1.09
C LEU A 139 -12.66 8.82 -1.14
N GLU A 140 -11.35 8.93 -1.00
CA GLU A 140 -10.47 7.76 -1.03
C GLU A 140 -10.65 6.85 0.20
N ILE A 141 -10.90 7.43 1.40
CA ILE A 141 -11.24 6.66 2.60
C ILE A 141 -12.56 5.89 2.41
N ALA A 142 -13.58 6.54 1.85
CA ALA A 142 -14.84 5.88 1.56
C ALA A 142 -14.66 4.72 0.57
N ALA A 143 -13.90 4.95 -0.51
CA ALA A 143 -13.60 3.93 -1.50
C ALA A 143 -12.79 2.76 -0.90
N ALA A 144 -11.83 3.04 -0.02
CA ALA A 144 -11.05 2.02 0.67
C ALA A 144 -11.92 1.11 1.56
N ASP A 145 -12.88 1.70 2.28
CA ASP A 145 -13.86 0.97 3.09
C ASP A 145 -14.76 0.08 2.22
N GLU A 146 -15.30 0.63 1.12
CA GLU A 146 -16.10 -0.13 0.16
C GLU A 146 -15.34 -1.30 -0.49
N LEU A 147 -14.04 -1.14 -0.69
CA LEU A 147 -13.14 -2.19 -1.17
C LEU A 147 -12.80 -3.24 -0.10
N GLY A 148 -13.24 -3.06 1.14
CA GLY A 148 -12.96 -3.98 2.25
C GLY A 148 -11.53 -3.93 2.77
N LEU A 149 -10.81 -2.83 2.56
CA LEU A 149 -9.48 -2.63 3.13
C LEU A 149 -9.58 -2.33 4.62
N GLY A 150 -8.73 -2.95 5.43
CA GLY A 150 -8.89 -2.96 6.89
C GLY A 150 -8.07 -1.93 7.65
N ALA A 151 -7.29 -1.08 6.96
CA ALA A 151 -6.53 0.01 7.54
C ALA A 151 -6.14 1.03 6.47
N VAL A 152 -5.73 2.23 6.90
CA VAL A 152 -5.28 3.31 6.04
C VAL A 152 -3.83 3.68 6.37
N TRP A 153 -2.97 3.64 5.38
CA TRP A 153 -1.61 4.16 5.47
C TRP A 153 -1.59 5.61 5.02
N ILE A 154 -1.17 6.48 5.91
CA ILE A 154 -0.95 7.91 5.64
C ILE A 154 0.53 8.22 5.72
N ALA A 155 0.99 9.18 4.93
CA ALA A 155 2.35 9.66 5.01
C ALA A 155 2.61 10.35 6.35
N ALA A 156 3.85 10.27 6.83
CA ALA A 156 4.27 10.94 8.06
C ALA A 156 4.87 12.34 7.79
N ASP A 157 4.52 12.94 6.65
CA ASP A 157 4.83 14.32 6.28
C ASP A 157 3.78 15.31 6.80
N ALA A 158 3.97 16.60 6.51
CA ALA A 158 3.00 17.65 6.79
C ALA A 158 1.99 17.75 5.63
N PRO A 159 0.77 17.20 5.75
CA PRO A 159 -0.19 17.13 4.65
C PRO A 159 -0.61 18.55 4.21
N GLY A 160 -0.36 18.87 2.93
CA GLY A 160 -0.59 20.22 2.42
C GLY A 160 0.23 21.31 3.13
N GLY A 161 1.37 20.94 3.75
CA GLY A 161 2.22 21.86 4.51
C GLY A 161 1.62 22.28 5.87
N ARG A 162 0.72 21.48 6.45
CA ARG A 162 0.03 21.78 7.71
C ARG A 162 0.18 20.62 8.69
N SER A 163 0.02 20.95 9.96
CA SER A 163 -0.13 19.95 11.01
C SER A 163 -1.30 19.01 10.68
N PRO A 164 -1.15 17.68 10.89
CA PRO A 164 -2.28 16.76 10.83
C PRO A 164 -3.38 17.07 11.84
N GLY A 165 -3.04 17.73 12.95
CA GLY A 165 -3.99 18.24 13.95
C GLY A 165 -4.69 19.54 13.56
N HIS A 166 -4.41 20.10 12.38
CA HIS A 166 -5.10 21.30 11.91
C HIS A 166 -6.60 21.02 11.66
N PRO A 167 -7.53 21.96 12.04
CA PRO A 167 -8.98 21.73 11.91
C PRO A 167 -9.47 21.35 10.52
N LEU A 168 -8.74 21.65 9.46
CA LEU A 168 -9.05 21.18 8.11
C LEU A 168 -9.03 19.65 7.97
N HIS A 169 -8.30 18.96 8.82
CA HIS A 169 -8.19 17.50 8.81
C HIS A 169 -9.21 16.81 9.74
N ASP A 170 -9.93 17.55 10.60
CA ASP A 170 -10.93 16.98 11.51
C ASP A 170 -11.96 16.07 10.80
N PRO A 171 -12.50 16.43 9.62
CA PRO A 171 -13.41 15.53 8.90
C PRO A 171 -12.77 14.21 8.49
N ILE A 172 -11.46 14.19 8.18
CA ILE A 172 -10.72 12.97 7.84
C ILE A 172 -10.67 12.04 9.06
N TRP A 173 -10.28 12.58 10.22
CA TRP A 173 -10.20 11.81 11.47
C TRP A 173 -11.57 11.30 11.91
N ALA A 174 -12.62 12.11 11.76
CA ALA A 174 -14.00 11.72 12.02
C ALA A 174 -14.43 10.55 11.10
N SER A 175 -14.15 10.65 9.79
CA SER A 175 -14.49 9.61 8.82
C SER A 175 -13.79 8.28 9.11
N LEU A 176 -12.52 8.30 9.49
CA LEU A 176 -11.77 7.11 9.89
C LEU A 176 -12.36 6.48 11.15
N ALA A 177 -12.71 7.30 12.15
CA ALA A 177 -13.32 6.85 13.40
C ALA A 177 -14.70 6.24 13.20
N GLU A 178 -15.57 6.88 12.41
CA GLU A 178 -16.91 6.39 12.08
C GLU A 178 -16.88 5.04 11.35
N ARG A 179 -15.92 4.84 10.48
CA ARG A 179 -15.70 3.60 9.72
C ARG A 179 -14.90 2.55 10.49
N GLN A 180 -14.41 2.89 11.67
CA GLN A 180 -13.52 2.04 12.48
C GLN A 180 -12.26 1.60 11.71
N LEU A 181 -11.75 2.44 10.82
CA LEU A 181 -10.52 2.23 10.07
C LEU A 181 -9.32 2.81 10.83
N PRO A 182 -8.42 1.97 11.36
CA PRO A 182 -7.20 2.47 11.96
C PRO A 182 -6.31 3.10 10.89
N PHE A 183 -5.65 4.21 11.23
CA PHE A 183 -4.57 4.73 10.40
C PHE A 183 -3.20 4.26 10.88
N ILE A 184 -2.27 4.17 9.97
CA ILE A 184 -0.91 3.68 10.19
C ILE A 184 0.07 4.73 9.67
N LEU A 185 1.03 5.12 10.52
CA LEU A 185 2.22 5.87 10.14
C LEU A 185 3.35 4.88 9.92
N HIS A 186 3.78 4.72 8.68
CA HIS A 186 4.88 3.83 8.34
C HIS A 186 6.11 4.67 7.97
N VAL A 187 7.01 4.86 8.92
CA VAL A 187 8.27 5.58 8.72
C VAL A 187 9.31 4.71 7.98
N GLY A 188 10.25 5.35 7.33
CA GLY A 188 11.36 4.68 6.66
C GLY A 188 11.18 4.45 5.17
N SER A 189 9.99 4.67 4.62
CA SER A 189 9.73 4.52 3.17
C SER A 189 9.23 5.80 2.50
N ALA A 190 8.39 6.59 3.17
CA ALA A 190 7.94 7.91 2.70
C ALA A 190 7.12 8.60 3.80
N PRO A 191 7.63 9.64 4.44
CA PRO A 191 9.04 10.06 4.49
C PRO A 191 9.91 9.13 5.36
N LEU A 192 11.20 9.42 5.45
CA LEU A 192 12.14 8.64 6.27
C LEU A 192 11.94 8.84 7.78
N ALA A 193 11.36 9.97 8.18
CA ALA A 193 11.06 10.34 9.57
C ALA A 193 9.66 10.95 9.64
N ILE A 194 9.11 11.00 10.84
CA ILE A 194 7.88 11.73 11.10
C ILE A 194 8.21 13.24 11.05
N ASP A 195 7.43 14.00 10.31
CA ASP A 195 7.56 15.46 10.23
C ASP A 195 7.23 16.10 11.59
N ASP A 196 7.94 17.19 11.92
CA ASP A 196 7.77 17.89 13.19
C ASP A 196 6.34 18.47 13.36
N GLU A 197 5.62 18.73 12.26
CA GLU A 197 4.22 19.15 12.28
C GLU A 197 3.27 18.11 12.92
N TRP A 198 3.66 16.84 12.99
CA TRP A 198 2.92 15.82 13.74
C TRP A 198 2.95 16.05 15.26
N MET A 199 3.92 16.82 15.74
CA MET A 199 4.05 17.21 17.16
C MET A 199 3.41 18.58 17.43
N ASN A 200 2.91 19.25 16.41
CA ASN A 200 2.21 20.51 16.48
C ASN A 200 0.73 20.27 16.82
N ASP A 201 0.16 21.06 17.74
CA ASP A 201 -1.25 20.94 18.18
C ASP A 201 -2.27 21.57 17.21
N GLY A 202 -1.87 21.83 15.97
CA GLY A 202 -2.73 22.37 14.92
C GLY A 202 -2.83 23.90 14.90
N ARG A 203 -1.99 24.60 15.65
CA ARG A 203 -1.95 26.08 15.70
C ARG A 203 -1.05 26.68 14.64
#